data_7a11f45d790a0ed4fb6105f646a9331f
#
_entry.id   7a11f45d790a0ed4fb6105f646a9331f
#
_cell.length_a   1.000
_cell.length_b   1.000
_cell.length_c   1.000
_cell.angle_alpha   90.00
_cell.angle_beta   90.00
_cell.angle_gamma   90.00
#
_symmetry.space_group_name_H-M   'P 1'
#
loop_
_entity.id
_entity.type
_entity.pdbx_description
1 polymer ?
#
loop_
_entity_poly.entity_id
_entity_poly.type
_entity_poly.pdbx_seq_one_letter_code
_entity_poly.pdbx_strand_id
1 'polypeptide(L)'
;RQYDPAIEEGFYQSYLSRIRENLQNPNYGGHLLGGVNALLASLKEEGHSLGLLTGNIERGAMLKVAYHGIADYFQFGAYGDDHWDRNKLGPIALQRAKKSIGLRFSQDEILVIGDTPKDVACAHAFGAKCVAVATGNFSEEELVACGADRTVPDLEGFSL
;
A
#
# COMPACT_ATOMS: atom_id res chain seq x y z
N ARG A 1 15.80 26.53 -9.25
CA ARG A 1 14.71 27.12 -8.44
C ARG A 1 14.99 26.77 -7.00
N GLN A 2 14.90 27.77 -6.13
CA GLN A 2 15.08 27.58 -4.70
C GLN A 2 13.84 26.85 -4.15
N TYR A 3 14.05 25.84 -3.32
CA TYR A 3 12.98 25.13 -2.62
C TYR A 3 12.25 26.08 -1.67
N ASP A 4 10.91 26.09 -1.72
CA ASP A 4 10.07 26.92 -0.86
C ASP A 4 9.04 26.04 -0.13
N PRO A 5 9.21 25.83 1.18
CA PRO A 5 8.31 24.98 1.98
C PRO A 5 6.84 25.45 1.97
N ALA A 6 6.58 26.76 1.81
CA ALA A 6 5.22 27.29 1.78
C ALA A 6 4.50 26.89 0.48
N ILE A 7 5.21 26.86 -0.64
CA ILE A 7 4.67 26.40 -1.92
C ILE A 7 4.37 24.91 -1.85
N GLU A 8 5.25 24.11 -1.24
CA GLU A 8 5.05 22.67 -1.06
C GLU A 8 3.83 22.38 -0.19
N GLU A 9 3.70 23.03 0.97
CA GLU A 9 2.52 22.85 1.84
C GLU A 9 1.24 23.30 1.14
N GLY A 10 1.26 24.39 0.38
CA GLY A 10 0.12 24.82 -0.44
C GLY A 10 -0.30 23.75 -1.47
N PHE A 11 0.68 23.10 -2.10
CA PHE A 11 0.42 21.97 -3.00
C PHE A 11 -0.21 20.78 -2.26
N TYR A 12 0.34 20.40 -1.12
CA TYR A 12 -0.23 19.31 -0.31
C TYR A 12 -1.66 19.62 0.16
N GLN A 13 -1.95 20.82 0.60
CA GLN A 13 -3.30 21.22 0.99
C GLN A 13 -4.28 21.09 -0.18
N SER A 14 -3.91 21.59 -1.36
CA SER A 14 -4.73 21.48 -2.57
C SER A 14 -4.95 20.00 -2.97
N TYR A 15 -3.92 19.18 -2.91
CA TYR A 15 -4.00 17.75 -3.19
C TYR A 15 -4.93 17.03 -2.20
N LEU A 16 -4.80 17.30 -0.90
CA LEU A 16 -5.63 16.68 0.14
C LEU A 16 -7.10 17.14 0.05
N SER A 17 -7.35 18.41 -0.30
CA SER A 17 -8.71 18.89 -0.57
C SER A 17 -9.34 18.12 -1.71
N ARG A 18 -8.61 17.96 -2.82
CA ARG A 18 -9.09 17.19 -3.97
C ARG A 18 -9.38 15.73 -3.63
N ILE A 19 -8.55 15.09 -2.81
CA ILE A 19 -8.83 13.72 -2.34
C ILE A 19 -10.16 13.70 -1.56
N ARG A 20 -10.36 14.62 -0.60
CA ARG A 20 -11.61 14.66 0.19
C ARG A 20 -12.84 14.87 -0.70
N GLU A 21 -12.78 15.83 -1.63
CA GLU A 21 -13.85 16.09 -2.59
C GLU A 21 -14.17 14.84 -3.42
N ASN A 22 -13.15 14.18 -3.94
CA ASN A 22 -13.31 12.97 -4.74
C ASN A 22 -13.92 11.83 -3.94
N LEU A 23 -13.45 11.58 -2.72
CA LEU A 23 -13.99 10.52 -1.85
C LEU A 23 -15.46 10.75 -1.50
N GLN A 24 -15.90 12.01 -1.38
CA GLN A 24 -17.30 12.38 -1.11
C GLN A 24 -18.18 12.39 -2.36
N ASN A 25 -17.58 12.36 -3.55
CA ASN A 25 -18.34 12.39 -4.80
C ASN A 25 -18.84 10.98 -5.17
N PRO A 26 -20.16 10.71 -5.21
CA PRO A 26 -20.70 9.40 -5.54
C PRO A 26 -20.37 8.92 -6.97
N ASN A 27 -19.98 9.85 -7.86
CA ASN A 27 -19.53 9.53 -9.21
C ASN A 27 -18.01 9.27 -9.31
N TYR A 28 -17.27 9.44 -8.22
CA TYR A 28 -15.85 9.11 -8.16
C TYR A 28 -15.72 7.62 -7.87
N GLY A 29 -15.40 6.82 -8.86
CA GLY A 29 -15.40 5.35 -8.81
C GLY A 29 -14.42 4.69 -7.82
N GLY A 30 -13.95 5.43 -6.81
CA GLY A 30 -13.10 4.91 -5.74
C GLY A 30 -13.92 4.07 -4.77
N HIS A 31 -13.75 2.75 -4.84
CA HIS A 31 -14.36 1.79 -3.92
C HIS A 31 -13.31 0.81 -3.41
N LEU A 32 -13.60 0.17 -2.31
CA LEU A 32 -12.78 -0.92 -1.80
C LEU A 32 -13.01 -2.14 -2.69
N LEU A 33 -11.93 -2.75 -3.16
CA LEU A 33 -12.02 -3.96 -4.00
C LEU A 33 -12.60 -5.14 -3.22
N GLY A 34 -13.25 -6.06 -3.95
CA GLY A 34 -13.78 -7.30 -3.39
C GLY A 34 -12.70 -8.10 -2.64
N GLY A 35 -13.09 -8.72 -1.54
CA GLY A 35 -12.20 -9.54 -0.71
C GLY A 35 -11.31 -8.77 0.27
N VAL A 36 -11.03 -7.46 0.07
CA VAL A 36 -10.10 -6.69 0.92
C VAL A 36 -10.49 -6.71 2.40
N ASN A 37 -11.75 -6.44 2.72
CA ASN A 37 -12.20 -6.45 4.13
C ASN A 37 -12.06 -7.83 4.77
N ALA A 38 -12.45 -8.89 4.05
CA ALA A 38 -12.35 -10.26 4.55
C ALA A 38 -10.90 -10.66 4.77
N LEU A 39 -10.02 -10.35 3.83
CA LEU A 39 -8.59 -10.62 3.94
C LEU A 39 -7.95 -9.87 5.13
N LEU A 40 -8.21 -8.57 5.28
CA LEU A 40 -7.64 -7.79 6.39
C LEU A 40 -8.12 -8.31 7.75
N ALA A 41 -9.39 -8.73 7.86
CA ALA A 41 -9.95 -9.31 9.08
C ALA A 41 -9.27 -10.66 9.40
N SER A 42 -9.18 -11.57 8.43
CA SER A 42 -8.53 -12.88 8.59
C SER A 42 -7.08 -12.73 9.02
N LEU A 43 -6.29 -11.91 8.31
CA LEU A 43 -4.89 -11.69 8.63
C LEU A 43 -4.69 -11.12 10.05
N LYS A 44 -5.59 -10.24 10.49
CA LYS A 44 -5.56 -9.70 11.86
C LYS A 44 -5.90 -10.77 12.90
N GLU A 45 -6.91 -11.60 12.65
CA GLU A 45 -7.30 -12.71 13.53
C GLU A 45 -6.20 -13.78 13.63
N GLU A 46 -5.48 -14.03 12.55
CA GLU A 46 -4.34 -14.93 12.48
C GLU A 46 -3.06 -14.36 13.12
N GLY A 47 -3.11 -13.10 13.57
CA GLY A 47 -2.00 -12.43 14.28
C GLY A 47 -0.93 -11.83 13.38
N HIS A 48 -1.21 -11.67 12.09
CA HIS A 48 -0.28 -11.02 11.17
C HIS A 48 -0.17 -9.51 11.44
N SER A 49 1.03 -8.98 11.24
CA SER A 49 1.30 -7.54 11.33
C SER A 49 1.11 -6.89 9.96
N LEU A 50 0.24 -5.89 9.90
CA LEU A 50 -0.15 -5.25 8.65
C LEU A 50 0.46 -3.84 8.53
N GLY A 51 1.03 -3.55 7.37
CA GLY A 51 1.62 -2.26 7.04
C GLY A 51 1.17 -1.73 5.68
N LEU A 52 1.09 -0.41 5.53
CA LEU A 52 0.86 0.24 4.25
C LEU A 52 2.17 0.47 3.49
N LEU A 53 2.19 0.13 2.20
CA LEU A 53 3.31 0.41 1.31
C LEU A 53 2.77 1.09 0.05
N THR A 54 2.93 2.41 -0.07
CA THR A 54 2.25 3.18 -1.12
C THR A 54 3.07 4.36 -1.63
N GLY A 55 2.93 4.67 -2.92
CA GLY A 55 3.45 5.89 -3.51
C GLY A 55 2.63 7.16 -3.20
N ASN A 56 1.49 7.04 -2.52
CA ASN A 56 0.77 8.22 -2.01
C ASN A 56 1.54 8.84 -0.84
N ILE A 57 1.41 10.15 -0.65
CA ILE A 57 1.89 10.78 0.59
C ILE A 57 1.10 10.25 1.79
N GLU A 58 1.72 10.20 2.97
CA GLU A 58 1.12 9.64 4.19
C GLU A 58 -0.27 10.19 4.48
N ARG A 59 -0.41 11.54 4.51
CA ARG A 59 -1.69 12.23 4.76
C ARG A 59 -2.78 11.83 3.76
N GLY A 60 -2.43 11.63 2.49
CA GLY A 60 -3.36 11.19 1.43
C GLY A 60 -3.74 9.71 1.56
N ALA A 61 -2.79 8.85 1.89
CA ALA A 61 -3.03 7.43 2.13
C ALA A 61 -3.97 7.24 3.32
N MET A 62 -3.69 7.91 4.45
CA MET A 62 -4.51 7.83 5.66
C MET A 62 -5.94 8.32 5.46
N LEU A 63 -6.15 9.39 4.67
CA LEU A 63 -7.50 9.83 4.30
C LEU A 63 -8.28 8.74 3.55
N LYS A 64 -7.64 8.03 2.62
CA LYS A 64 -8.27 6.98 1.84
C LYS A 64 -8.64 5.77 2.70
N VAL A 65 -7.70 5.25 3.49
CA VAL A 65 -7.97 4.07 4.32
C VAL A 65 -8.97 4.37 5.45
N ALA A 66 -8.96 5.60 5.99
CA ALA A 66 -9.94 6.04 6.97
C ALA A 66 -11.35 6.16 6.37
N TYR A 67 -11.47 6.71 5.15
CA TYR A 67 -12.74 6.79 4.44
C TYR A 67 -13.37 5.42 4.21
N HIS A 68 -12.54 4.41 3.91
CA HIS A 68 -13.00 3.04 3.73
C HIS A 68 -13.13 2.22 5.03
N GLY A 69 -12.86 2.82 6.19
CA GLY A 69 -12.99 2.15 7.49
C GLY A 69 -11.95 1.07 7.77
N ILE A 70 -10.81 1.10 7.07
CA ILE A 70 -9.76 0.08 7.19
C ILE A 70 -8.46 0.59 7.82
N ALA A 71 -8.45 1.84 8.32
CA ALA A 71 -7.23 2.45 8.87
C ALA A 71 -6.67 1.67 10.07
N ASP A 72 -7.52 1.12 10.93
CA ASP A 72 -7.16 0.43 12.17
C ASP A 72 -6.51 -0.95 11.97
N TYR A 73 -6.45 -1.43 10.73
CA TYR A 73 -5.69 -2.64 10.41
C TYR A 73 -4.20 -2.37 10.32
N PHE A 74 -3.79 -1.15 9.96
CA PHE A 74 -2.39 -0.84 9.64
C PHE A 74 -1.67 -0.24 10.83
N GLN A 75 -0.62 -0.91 11.29
CA GLN A 75 0.16 -0.55 12.47
C GLN A 75 1.38 0.31 12.14
N PHE A 76 1.79 0.31 10.88
CA PHE A 76 2.92 1.07 10.33
C PHE A 76 2.75 1.27 8.82
N GLY A 77 3.64 2.02 8.20
CA GLY A 77 3.63 2.19 6.74
C GLY A 77 4.86 2.90 6.21
N ALA A 78 5.00 2.92 4.89
CA ALA A 78 5.94 3.78 4.18
C ALA A 78 5.24 4.37 2.94
N TYR A 79 5.53 5.62 2.66
CA TYR A 79 4.73 6.49 1.83
C TYR A 79 5.58 7.22 0.79
N GLY A 80 4.95 7.80 -0.22
CA GLY A 80 5.64 8.50 -1.30
C GLY A 80 6.43 9.73 -0.87
N ASP A 81 6.10 10.33 0.26
CA ASP A 81 6.83 11.44 0.88
C ASP A 81 8.04 11.00 1.72
N ASP A 82 8.19 9.71 1.98
CA ASP A 82 9.40 9.17 2.63
C ASP A 82 10.57 9.05 1.65
N HIS A 83 10.30 8.66 0.41
CA HIS A 83 11.32 8.53 -0.62
C HIS A 83 10.71 8.54 -2.03
N TRP A 84 11.37 9.25 -2.98
CA TRP A 84 10.94 9.31 -4.39
C TRP A 84 11.07 7.96 -5.13
N ASP A 85 12.03 7.12 -4.75
CA ASP A 85 12.20 5.77 -5.27
C ASP A 85 11.39 4.80 -4.41
N ARG A 86 10.33 4.23 -5.00
CA ARG A 86 9.43 3.29 -4.33
C ARG A 86 10.16 2.06 -3.79
N ASN A 87 11.24 1.62 -4.44
CA ASN A 87 12.04 0.47 -4.00
C ASN A 87 12.74 0.70 -2.65
N LYS A 88 12.79 1.92 -2.16
CA LYS A 88 13.33 2.27 -0.84
C LYS A 88 12.28 2.27 0.27
N LEU A 89 11.01 2.15 -0.07
CA LEU A 89 9.92 2.20 0.92
C LEU A 89 9.88 0.94 1.80
N GLY A 90 10.19 -0.24 1.26
CA GLY A 90 10.20 -1.49 2.03
C GLY A 90 11.08 -1.43 3.28
N PRO A 91 12.38 -1.09 3.18
CA PRO A 91 13.25 -0.91 4.34
C PRO A 91 12.74 0.13 5.35
N ILE A 92 12.12 1.22 4.88
CA ILE A 92 11.51 2.25 5.75
C ILE A 92 10.33 1.66 6.53
N ALA A 93 9.44 0.92 5.86
CA ALA A 93 8.32 0.24 6.51
C ALA A 93 8.79 -0.72 7.60
N LEU A 94 9.83 -1.53 7.34
CA LEU A 94 10.41 -2.46 8.32
C LEU A 94 11.05 -1.74 9.52
N GLN A 95 11.73 -0.62 9.27
CA GLN A 95 12.26 0.20 10.37
C GLN A 95 11.13 0.75 11.25
N ARG A 96 10.02 1.19 10.65
CA ARG A 96 8.84 1.67 11.38
C ARG A 96 8.12 0.54 12.12
N ALA A 97 7.98 -0.65 11.52
CA ALA A 97 7.45 -1.83 12.20
C ALA A 97 8.23 -2.13 13.47
N LYS A 98 9.57 -2.19 13.39
CA LYS A 98 10.42 -2.38 14.57
C LYS A 98 10.19 -1.31 15.64
N LYS A 99 9.98 -0.05 15.25
CA LYS A 99 9.78 1.07 16.19
C LYS A 99 8.39 1.06 16.83
N SER A 100 7.34 0.76 16.05
CA SER A 100 5.93 0.87 16.49
C SER A 100 5.42 -0.37 17.21
N ILE A 101 5.81 -1.56 16.76
CA ILE A 101 5.33 -2.84 17.31
C ILE A 101 6.43 -3.73 17.89
N GLY A 102 7.68 -3.29 17.87
CA GLY A 102 8.82 -4.01 18.45
C GLY A 102 9.29 -5.24 17.67
N LEU A 103 8.66 -5.57 16.55
CA LEU A 103 8.95 -6.78 15.77
C LEU A 103 10.00 -6.53 14.69
N ARG A 104 10.76 -7.58 14.39
CA ARG A 104 11.65 -7.66 13.24
C ARG A 104 11.24 -8.87 12.42
N PHE A 105 11.24 -8.71 11.11
CA PHE A 105 10.89 -9.75 10.17
C PHE A 105 12.11 -10.12 9.33
N SER A 106 12.32 -11.42 9.13
CA SER A 106 13.19 -11.95 8.09
C SER A 106 12.52 -11.79 6.71
N GLN A 107 13.28 -11.88 5.64
CA GLN A 107 12.76 -11.66 4.28
C GLN A 107 11.66 -12.65 3.88
N ASP A 108 11.77 -13.89 4.33
CA ASP A 108 10.81 -14.97 4.09
C ASP A 108 9.50 -14.85 4.89
N GLU A 109 9.47 -13.97 5.90
CA GLU A 109 8.26 -13.64 6.68
C GLU A 109 7.49 -12.44 6.10
N ILE A 110 7.97 -11.86 5.00
CA ILE A 110 7.40 -10.63 4.46
C ILE A 110 6.72 -10.92 3.12
N LEU A 111 5.46 -10.52 3.02
CA LEU A 111 4.68 -10.58 1.80
C LEU A 111 4.16 -9.19 1.44
N VAL A 112 4.36 -8.78 0.21
CA VAL A 112 3.73 -7.60 -0.38
C VAL A 112 2.54 -8.06 -1.21
N ILE A 113 1.39 -7.40 -1.03
CA ILE A 113 0.21 -7.59 -1.88
C ILE A 113 -0.02 -6.28 -2.63
N GLY A 114 -0.05 -6.36 -3.95
CA GLY A 114 -0.19 -5.17 -4.81
C GLY A 114 -0.73 -5.52 -6.19
N ASP A 115 -1.02 -4.52 -7.02
CA ASP A 115 -1.69 -4.68 -8.32
C ASP A 115 -0.86 -4.17 -9.50
N THR A 116 0.40 -3.81 -9.28
CA THR A 116 1.25 -3.24 -10.33
C THR A 116 2.65 -3.87 -10.39
N PRO A 117 3.33 -3.81 -11.56
CA PRO A 117 4.75 -4.16 -11.67
C PRO A 117 5.66 -3.42 -10.68
N LYS A 118 5.26 -2.22 -10.26
CA LYS A 118 6.00 -1.44 -9.25
C LYS A 118 5.92 -2.06 -7.85
N ASP A 119 4.84 -2.76 -7.53
CA ASP A 119 4.69 -3.50 -6.27
C ASP A 119 5.62 -4.71 -6.25
N VAL A 120 5.66 -5.45 -7.36
CA VAL A 120 6.58 -6.59 -7.55
C VAL A 120 8.04 -6.14 -7.40
N ALA A 121 8.43 -5.09 -8.15
CA ALA A 121 9.78 -4.55 -8.08
C ALA A 121 10.15 -4.04 -6.69
N CYS A 122 9.21 -3.37 -6.01
CA CYS A 122 9.40 -2.87 -4.65
C CYS A 122 9.60 -4.03 -3.66
N ALA A 123 8.77 -5.09 -3.71
CA ALA A 123 8.90 -6.26 -2.85
C ALA A 123 10.28 -6.91 -3.01
N HIS A 124 10.69 -7.20 -4.22
CA HIS A 124 11.96 -7.85 -4.52
C HIS A 124 13.18 -6.98 -4.14
N ALA A 125 13.05 -5.64 -4.22
CA ALA A 125 14.14 -4.73 -3.85
C ALA A 125 14.60 -4.86 -2.39
N PHE A 126 13.77 -5.40 -1.50
CA PHE A 126 14.15 -5.66 -0.10
C PHE A 126 14.00 -7.14 0.30
N GLY A 127 13.86 -8.03 -0.68
CA GLY A 127 13.88 -9.48 -0.50
C GLY A 127 12.55 -10.09 -0.04
N ALA A 128 11.45 -9.34 -0.11
CA ALA A 128 10.11 -9.86 0.18
C ALA A 128 9.51 -10.58 -1.04
N LYS A 129 8.55 -11.47 -0.80
CA LYS A 129 7.70 -12.03 -1.84
C LYS A 129 6.58 -11.08 -2.22
N CYS A 130 6.04 -11.24 -3.44
CA CYS A 130 4.92 -10.47 -3.94
C CYS A 130 3.78 -11.35 -4.43
N VAL A 131 2.58 -11.16 -3.86
CA VAL A 131 1.32 -11.59 -4.46
C VAL A 131 0.75 -10.42 -5.25
N ALA A 132 0.67 -10.59 -6.57
CA ALA A 132 0.11 -9.58 -7.45
C ALA A 132 -1.36 -9.87 -7.77
N VAL A 133 -2.21 -8.85 -7.65
CA VAL A 133 -3.67 -8.96 -7.81
C VAL A 133 -4.08 -8.26 -9.10
N ALA A 134 -4.71 -8.99 -10.02
CA ALA A 134 -5.06 -8.49 -11.36
C ALA A 134 -6.37 -7.68 -11.39
N THR A 135 -6.63 -6.88 -10.36
CA THR A 135 -7.81 -6.01 -10.26
C THR A 135 -7.58 -4.60 -10.82
N GLY A 136 -6.33 -4.27 -11.16
CA GLY A 136 -5.92 -2.98 -11.69
C GLY A 136 -5.84 -2.95 -13.23
N ASN A 137 -4.86 -2.24 -13.74
CA ASN A 137 -4.64 -2.06 -15.19
C ASN A 137 -3.78 -3.16 -15.82
N PHE A 138 -3.31 -4.14 -15.05
CA PHE A 138 -2.40 -5.20 -15.49
C PHE A 138 -3.09 -6.55 -15.40
N SER A 139 -2.93 -7.38 -16.44
CA SER A 139 -3.40 -8.75 -16.44
C SER A 139 -2.51 -9.66 -15.58
N GLU A 140 -3.00 -10.87 -15.25
CA GLU A 140 -2.20 -11.86 -14.54
C GLU A 140 -0.93 -12.22 -15.32
N GLU A 141 -1.02 -12.36 -16.67
CA GLU A 141 0.13 -12.67 -17.51
C GLU A 141 1.19 -11.58 -17.46
N GLU A 142 0.79 -10.30 -17.48
CA GLU A 142 1.72 -9.18 -17.36
C GLU A 142 2.39 -9.15 -15.97
N LEU A 143 1.64 -9.43 -14.92
CA LEU A 143 2.17 -9.48 -13.54
C LEU A 143 3.12 -10.67 -13.35
N VAL A 144 2.81 -11.84 -13.92
CA VAL A 144 3.73 -13.00 -13.96
C VAL A 144 5.00 -12.65 -14.73
N ALA A 145 4.88 -11.99 -15.89
CA ALA A 145 6.03 -11.58 -16.69
C ALA A 145 6.94 -10.57 -15.96
N CYS A 146 6.39 -9.80 -15.01
CA CYS A 146 7.16 -8.92 -14.14
C CYS A 146 7.81 -9.62 -12.94
N GLY A 147 7.59 -10.93 -12.79
CA GLY A 147 8.23 -11.76 -11.77
C GLY A 147 7.45 -11.87 -10.45
N ALA A 148 6.15 -11.59 -10.43
CA ALA A 148 5.33 -11.83 -9.22
C ALA A 148 5.47 -13.29 -8.76
N ASP A 149 5.65 -13.50 -7.45
CA ASP A 149 5.81 -14.85 -6.88
C ASP A 149 4.50 -15.65 -6.95
N ARG A 150 3.38 -14.95 -6.89
CA ARG A 150 2.03 -15.48 -7.12
C ARG A 150 1.16 -14.40 -7.74
N THR A 151 0.24 -14.79 -8.62
CA THR A 151 -0.82 -13.92 -9.13
C THR A 151 -2.19 -14.46 -8.76
N VAL A 152 -3.15 -13.56 -8.55
CA VAL A 152 -4.55 -13.89 -8.32
C VAL A 152 -5.43 -12.88 -9.07
N PRO A 153 -6.60 -13.30 -9.59
CA PRO A 153 -7.50 -12.39 -10.30
C PRO A 153 -8.08 -11.30 -9.39
N ASP A 154 -8.38 -11.65 -8.14
CA ASP A 154 -8.90 -10.76 -7.11
C ASP A 154 -8.56 -11.30 -5.71
N LEU A 155 -9.10 -10.68 -4.66
CA LEU A 155 -8.90 -11.11 -3.26
C LEU A 155 -10.13 -11.84 -2.69
N GLU A 156 -11.14 -12.16 -3.49
CA GLU A 156 -12.30 -12.90 -3.02
C GLU A 156 -11.92 -14.35 -2.71
N GLY A 157 -12.07 -14.76 -1.45
CA GLY A 157 -11.67 -16.08 -0.98
C GLY A 157 -10.16 -16.31 -0.91
N PHE A 158 -9.34 -15.27 -1.12
CA PHE A 158 -7.90 -15.38 -0.99
C PHE A 158 -7.48 -15.53 0.47
N SER A 159 -6.56 -16.46 0.73
CA SER A 159 -5.84 -16.66 2.00
C SER A 159 -4.35 -16.87 1.74
N LEU A 160 -3.52 -16.62 2.76
CA LEU A 160 -2.07 -16.86 2.71
C LEU A 160 -1.73 -18.35 2.74
#